data_429b2914e1ede225776a44abcea8205a
#
_entry.id   429b2914e1ede225776a44abcea8205a
#
_cell.length_a   1.000
_cell.length_b   1.000
_cell.length_c   1.000
_cell.angle_alpha   90.00
_cell.angle_beta   90.00
_cell.angle_gamma   90.00
#
_symmetry.space_group_name_H-M   'P 1'
#
loop_
_entity.id
_entity.type
_entity.pdbx_description
1 polymer ?
#
loop_
_entity_poly.entity_id
_entity_poly.type
_entity_poly.pdbx_seq_one_letter_code
_entity_poly.pdbx_strand_id
1 'polypeptide(L)' 'KDGRVINNNFDKYSLIRFDQAPMNIKVFFVENNLSPTGLGEPGLPPAIGALANSLYKITGKRFYNQPFLAKEDLSHL' A
#
# COMPACT_ATOMS: atom_id res chain seq x y z
N LYS A 1 -1.64 -8.45 -19.38
CA LYS A 1 -0.58 -8.49 -20.38
C LYS A 1 -1.19 -8.36 -21.76
N ASP A 2 -0.62 -7.50 -22.59
CA ASP A 2 -1.13 -7.25 -23.95
C ASP A 2 -2.62 -6.88 -23.97
N GLY A 3 -3.05 -6.05 -23.02
CA GLY A 3 -4.42 -5.60 -22.89
C GLY A 3 -5.39 -6.63 -22.31
N ARG A 4 -4.90 -7.77 -21.86
CA ARG A 4 -5.71 -8.84 -21.26
C ARG A 4 -5.35 -9.05 -19.80
N VAL A 5 -6.37 -9.37 -19.00
CA VAL A 5 -6.17 -9.76 -17.60
C VAL A 5 -5.75 -11.22 -17.56
N ILE A 6 -4.57 -11.49 -17.02
CA ILE A 6 -4.07 -12.86 -16.85
C ILE A 6 -4.32 -13.38 -15.44
N ASN A 7 -4.34 -12.51 -14.44
CA ASN A 7 -4.69 -12.85 -13.05
C ASN A 7 -6.19 -12.63 -12.85
N ASN A 8 -7.00 -13.53 -13.39
CA ASN A 8 -8.45 -13.34 -13.50
C ASN A 8 -9.25 -14.07 -12.41
N ASN A 9 -8.60 -14.67 -11.43
CA ASN A 9 -9.26 -15.33 -10.31
C ASN A 9 -8.33 -15.35 -9.10
N PHE A 10 -8.87 -15.70 -7.93
CA PHE A 10 -8.14 -15.70 -6.66
C PHE A 10 -6.98 -16.72 -6.63
N ASP A 11 -7.04 -17.78 -7.41
CA ASP A 11 -5.96 -18.74 -7.54
C ASP A 11 -4.76 -18.20 -8.32
N LYS A 12 -4.99 -17.17 -9.13
CA LYS A 12 -3.95 -16.54 -9.96
C LYS A 12 -3.46 -15.21 -9.41
N TYR A 13 -4.10 -14.66 -8.39
CA TYR A 13 -3.72 -13.44 -7.73
C TYR A 13 -3.68 -13.66 -6.23
N SER A 14 -2.48 -13.55 -5.65
CA SER A 14 -2.28 -13.72 -4.21
C SER A 14 -2.72 -12.47 -3.45
N LEU A 15 -3.78 -12.61 -2.65
CA LEU A 15 -4.21 -11.57 -1.73
C LEU A 15 -3.40 -11.63 -0.43
N ILE A 16 -3.31 -10.49 0.24
CA ILE A 16 -2.71 -10.41 1.57
C ILE A 16 -3.47 -11.32 2.53
N ARG A 17 -2.74 -12.14 3.27
CA ARG A 17 -3.28 -13.00 4.32
C ARG A 17 -3.12 -12.32 5.68
N PHE A 18 -3.77 -12.88 6.70
CA PHE A 18 -3.77 -12.32 8.04
C PHE A 18 -2.35 -12.14 8.62
N ASP A 19 -1.48 -13.09 8.37
CA ASP A 19 -0.08 -13.06 8.83
C ASP A 19 0.79 -12.04 8.09
N GLN A 20 0.31 -11.51 6.96
CA GLN A 20 0.98 -10.50 6.15
C GLN A 20 0.44 -9.09 6.43
N ALA A 21 -0.64 -8.96 7.17
CA ALA A 21 -1.25 -7.68 7.50
C ALA A 21 -0.44 -6.97 8.61
N PRO A 22 -0.55 -5.62 8.71
CA PRO A 22 0.10 -4.90 9.79
C PRO A 22 -0.34 -5.43 11.16
N MET A 23 0.62 -5.64 12.06
CA MET A 23 0.35 -6.14 13.41
C MET A 23 -0.34 -5.10 14.29
N ASN A 24 -0.17 -3.82 13.99
CA ASN A 24 -0.66 -2.72 14.80
C ASN A 24 -1.17 -1.61 13.89
N ILE A 25 -2.44 -1.26 14.04
CA ILE A 25 -3.08 -0.19 13.29
C ILE A 25 -3.66 0.80 14.30
N LYS A 26 -3.23 2.07 14.22
CA LYS A 26 -3.73 3.14 15.07
C LYS A 26 -4.37 4.21 14.21
N VAL A 27 -5.51 4.72 14.64
CA VAL A 27 -6.27 5.75 13.93
C VAL A 27 -6.44 6.95 14.84
N PHE A 28 -6.10 8.13 14.31
CA PHE A 28 -6.25 9.40 15.01
C PHE A 28 -7.13 10.32 14.17
N PHE A 29 -8.17 10.86 14.79
CA PHE A 29 -9.07 11.80 14.12
C PHE A 29 -8.64 13.24 14.44
N VAL A 30 -8.61 14.07 13.40
CA VAL A 30 -8.40 15.51 13.59
C VAL A 30 -9.69 16.14 14.07
N GLU A 31 -9.66 16.72 15.25
CA GLU A 31 -10.80 17.43 15.84
C GLU A 31 -10.77 18.91 15.44
N ASN A 32 -11.86 19.40 14.87
CA ASN A 32 -12.03 20.80 14.52
C ASN A 32 -13.51 21.14 14.46
N ASN A 33 -13.84 22.44 14.20
CA ASN A 33 -15.21 22.91 14.14
C ASN A 33 -15.79 22.92 12.72
N LEU A 34 -15.11 22.28 11.77
CA LEU A 34 -15.58 22.18 10.39
C LEU A 34 -16.56 21.01 10.23
N SER A 35 -17.42 21.12 9.24
CA SER A 35 -18.33 20.02 8.91
C SER A 35 -17.54 18.76 8.53
N PRO A 36 -17.98 17.60 9.02
CA PRO A 36 -17.30 16.35 8.65
C PRO A 36 -17.43 16.07 7.16
N THR A 37 -16.36 15.54 6.56
CA THR A 37 -16.33 15.18 5.15
C THR A 37 -16.49 13.67 4.97
N GLY A 38 -15.47 12.92 5.10
CA GLY A 38 -15.52 11.46 4.97
C GLY A 38 -14.18 10.88 5.34
N LEU A 39 -14.17 9.61 5.67
CA LEU A 39 -12.97 8.92 6.17
C LEU A 39 -12.62 7.65 5.37
N GLY A 40 -13.41 7.34 4.33
CA GLY A 40 -13.20 6.09 3.58
C GLY A 40 -11.99 6.14 2.66
N GLU A 41 -12.12 6.85 1.55
CA GLU A 41 -11.12 6.83 0.48
C GLU A 41 -9.94 7.79 0.66
N PRO A 42 -10.05 8.93 1.39
CA PRO A 42 -8.94 9.90 1.42
C PRO A 42 -7.62 9.35 1.96
N GLY A 43 -7.63 8.24 2.68
CA GLY A 43 -6.42 7.64 3.23
C GLY A 43 -5.56 6.89 2.21
N LEU A 44 -6.11 6.49 1.07
CA LEU A 44 -5.39 5.61 0.13
C LEU A 44 -4.18 6.29 -0.53
N PRO A 45 -4.28 7.49 -1.14
CA PRO A 45 -3.12 8.11 -1.77
C PRO A 45 -1.96 8.35 -0.79
N PRO A 46 -2.16 8.94 0.40
CA PRO A 46 -1.04 9.14 1.33
C PRO A 46 -0.46 7.84 1.88
N ALA A 47 -1.25 6.76 1.98
CA ALA A 47 -0.75 5.46 2.44
C ALA A 47 0.30 4.90 1.49
N ILE A 48 0.08 4.98 0.18
CA ILE A 48 1.04 4.50 -0.82
C ILE A 48 2.32 5.33 -0.78
N GLY A 49 2.21 6.66 -0.67
CA GLY A 49 3.37 7.54 -0.53
C GLY A 49 4.17 7.26 0.75
N ALA A 50 3.48 7.02 1.85
CA ALA A 50 4.12 6.66 3.13
C ALA A 50 4.87 5.33 3.02
N LEU A 51 4.29 4.34 2.34
CA LEU A 51 4.95 3.05 2.10
C LEU A 51 6.21 3.24 1.27
N ALA A 52 6.15 4.01 0.17
CA ALA A 52 7.30 4.30 -0.66
C ALA A 52 8.43 4.98 0.12
N ASN A 53 8.10 5.93 0.99
CA ASN A 53 9.07 6.58 1.86
C ASN A 53 9.68 5.62 2.89
N SER A 54 8.89 4.71 3.42
CA SER A 54 9.38 3.68 4.35
C SER A 54 10.36 2.74 3.67
N LEU A 55 10.06 2.31 2.45
CA LEU A 55 10.96 1.49 1.65
C LEU A 55 12.27 2.22 1.34
N TYR A 56 12.21 3.51 1.06
CA TYR A 56 13.42 4.32 0.89
C TYR A 56 14.30 4.30 2.16
N LYS A 57 13.69 4.46 3.33
CA LYS A 57 14.43 4.42 4.60
C LYS A 57 15.16 3.11 4.82
N ILE A 58 14.56 2.00 4.40
CA ILE A 58 15.14 0.67 4.60
C ILE A 58 16.17 0.33 3.53
N THR A 59 15.87 0.64 2.27
CA THR A 59 16.68 0.20 1.12
C THR A 59 17.63 1.25 0.58
N GLY A 60 17.40 2.54 0.86
CA GLY A 60 18.13 3.64 0.26
C GLY A 60 17.73 3.93 -1.19
N LYS A 61 16.75 3.22 -1.75
CA LYS A 61 16.29 3.38 -3.13
C LYS A 61 14.91 4.01 -3.17
N ARG A 62 14.67 4.89 -4.16
CA ARG A 62 13.37 5.50 -4.39
C ARG A 62 12.47 4.64 -5.24
N PHE A 63 11.20 4.56 -4.86
CA PHE A 63 10.16 3.80 -5.56
C PHE A 63 9.13 4.77 -6.12
N TYR A 64 9.25 5.08 -7.41
CA TYR A 64 8.37 6.04 -8.09
C TYR A 64 7.28 5.34 -8.91
N ASN A 65 7.40 4.04 -9.12
CA ASN A 65 6.47 3.27 -9.95
C ASN A 65 5.94 2.06 -9.18
N GLN A 66 4.72 1.66 -9.50
CA GLN A 66 4.08 0.48 -8.92
C GLN A 66 3.94 -0.62 -9.97
N PRO A 67 3.83 -1.87 -9.55
CA PRO A 67 4.00 -2.35 -8.16
C PRO A 67 5.47 -2.32 -7.72
N PHE A 68 5.71 -2.09 -6.43
CA PHE A 68 7.07 -1.94 -5.91
C PHE A 68 7.89 -3.23 -6.05
N LEU A 69 7.28 -4.39 -5.83
CA LEU A 69 7.95 -5.69 -5.93
C LEU A 69 8.31 -6.10 -7.35
N ALA A 70 7.78 -5.43 -8.37
CA ALA A 70 8.04 -5.79 -9.76
C ALA A 70 9.49 -5.54 -10.19
N LYS A 71 10.19 -4.65 -9.50
CA LYS A 71 11.55 -4.23 -9.89
C LYS A 71 12.61 -4.53 -8.84
N GLU A 72 12.20 -4.87 -7.64
CA GLU A 72 13.12 -5.10 -6.51
C GLU A 72 12.71 -6.37 -5.78
N ASP A 73 13.71 -7.14 -5.38
CA ASP A 73 13.48 -8.24 -4.45
C ASP A 73 13.51 -7.69 -3.02
N LEU A 74 12.34 -7.60 -2.41
CA LEU A 74 12.19 -7.12 -1.05
C LEU A 74 11.95 -8.25 -0.05
N SER A 75 12.11 -9.49 -0.45
CA SER A 75 11.82 -10.65 0.41
C SER A 75 12.70 -10.73 1.65
N HIS A 76 13.86 -10.06 1.64
CA HIS A 76 14.81 -10.03 2.75
C HIS A 76 14.51 -8.97 3.81
N LEU A 77 13.50 -8.13 3.62
CA LEU A 77 13.15 -7.06 4.56
C LEU A 77 12.36 -7.55 5.77
#